data_5fdb4107c892a92546585a0c3c66a970
#
_entry.id   5fdb4107c892a92546585a0c3c66a970
#
_cell.length_a   1.000
_cell.length_b   1.000
_cell.length_c   1.000
_cell.angle_alpha   90.00
_cell.angle_beta   90.00
_cell.angle_gamma   90.00
#
_symmetry.space_group_name_H-M   'P 1'
#
loop_
_entity.id
_entity.type
_entity.pdbx_description
1 polymer ?
#
loop_
_entity_poly.entity_id
_entity_poly.type
_entity_poly.pdbx_seq_one_letter_code
_entity_poly.pdbx_strand_id
1 'polypeptide(L)'
;DSYNTDFLTDDAFEKVKYRQNVDRTTASLAGKIDVNAGPNMNISFGASGAYSDRNGASWESSLMNYDNLANYRDFDWRAYGKFTQRFQNVAEDANSQTGVKNAYYTIMVDYSRNYGWVEDNVHGDNYFNYGHIGKFDIAKTPSYEFSDFDGNGVLDLVQTGVNDDSIVFTPSTTNADMAAITTQYFSLYDDVAGNYENITQLLDGGALLNGRRPTNVYGLWQNIGYGYNGSNQSDNSQFRITAVGSADIGDHALSLGFEYEQRTDRYFGVAPIGLWGLMRQLANSHTCLLY
;
A
#
# COMPACT_ATOMS: atom_id res chain seq x y z
N ASP A 1 23.73 17.23 -18.46
CA ASP A 1 25.06 17.80 -18.65
C ASP A 1 25.97 17.31 -17.54
N SER A 2 26.93 16.44 -17.89
CA SER A 2 27.90 15.85 -16.97
C SER A 2 28.86 16.85 -16.30
N TYR A 3 28.96 18.03 -16.86
CA TYR A 3 29.94 19.03 -16.41
C TYR A 3 29.64 19.67 -15.05
N ASN A 4 28.39 19.69 -14.62
CA ASN A 4 28.04 20.28 -13.32
C ASN A 4 28.43 19.41 -12.13
N THR A 5 28.62 18.12 -12.33
CA THR A 5 29.05 17.20 -11.27
C THR A 5 30.53 17.28 -10.97
N ASP A 6 31.35 17.74 -11.93
CA ASP A 6 32.79 17.88 -11.75
C ASP A 6 33.15 18.99 -10.75
N PHE A 7 32.16 19.84 -10.42
CA PHE A 7 32.34 20.96 -9.47
C PHE A 7 31.71 20.69 -8.10
N LEU A 8 31.08 19.53 -7.89
CA LEU A 8 30.55 19.17 -6.60
C LEU A 8 31.68 18.73 -5.66
N THR A 9 31.69 19.34 -4.49
CA THR A 9 32.64 19.03 -3.41
C THR A 9 31.85 18.57 -2.19
N ASP A 10 32.50 18.09 -1.15
CA ASP A 10 31.89 17.68 0.10
C ASP A 10 31.04 18.79 0.74
N ASP A 11 31.35 20.06 0.43
CA ASP A 11 30.59 21.23 0.91
C ASP A 11 29.19 21.35 0.27
N ALA A 12 28.94 20.65 -0.83
CA ALA A 12 27.62 20.61 -1.47
C ALA A 12 26.62 19.72 -0.71
N PHE A 13 27.09 18.95 0.27
CA PHE A 13 26.27 18.01 1.04
C PHE A 13 26.22 18.40 2.51
N GLU A 14 25.00 18.43 3.05
CA GLU A 14 24.82 18.57 4.49
C GLU A 14 24.94 17.22 5.20
N LYS A 15 25.83 17.13 6.17
CA LYS A 15 25.98 15.95 7.00
C LYS A 15 24.93 15.94 8.11
N VAL A 16 23.87 15.16 7.92
CA VAL A 16 22.82 14.98 8.91
C VAL A 16 23.13 13.82 9.86
N LYS A 17 22.73 13.96 11.13
CA LYS A 17 22.96 12.93 12.15
C LYS A 17 21.96 11.78 12.06
N TYR A 18 20.76 12.07 11.60
CA TYR A 18 19.65 11.12 11.49
C TYR A 18 18.99 11.24 10.13
N ARG A 19 18.39 10.16 9.65
CA ARG A 19 17.52 10.23 8.48
C ARG A 19 16.31 11.09 8.78
N GLN A 20 15.88 11.86 7.78
CA GLN A 20 14.68 12.70 7.87
C GLN A 20 13.41 11.86 7.67
N ASN A 21 12.33 12.27 8.29
CA ASN A 21 10.97 11.71 8.13
C ASN A 21 10.85 10.19 8.38
N VAL A 22 11.69 9.60 9.22
CA VAL A 22 11.64 8.16 9.57
C VAL A 22 11.03 7.92 10.95
N ASP A 23 9.98 8.64 11.23
CA ASP A 23 9.28 8.56 12.50
C ASP A 23 8.57 7.21 12.67
N ARG A 24 8.49 6.78 13.91
CA ARG A 24 7.66 5.66 14.32
C ARG A 24 6.94 5.98 15.60
N THR A 25 5.62 5.89 15.56
CA THR A 25 4.76 5.98 16.75
C THR A 25 4.13 4.61 17.01
N THR A 26 4.19 4.15 18.26
CA THR A 26 3.56 2.91 18.66
C THR A 26 2.82 3.14 19.97
N ALA A 27 1.56 2.72 20.02
CA ALA A 27 0.76 2.72 21.25
C ALA A 27 0.20 1.32 21.47
N SER A 28 0.28 0.81 22.70
CA SER A 28 -0.30 -0.49 23.05
C SER A 28 -1.02 -0.42 24.38
N LEU A 29 -2.12 -1.17 24.48
CA LEU A 29 -2.92 -1.30 25.68
C LEU A 29 -3.30 -2.77 25.87
N ALA A 30 -3.27 -3.25 27.10
CA ALA A 30 -3.78 -4.55 27.48
C ALA A 30 -4.51 -4.47 28.83
N GLY A 31 -5.58 -5.23 28.95
CA GLY A 31 -6.36 -5.33 30.19
C GLY A 31 -6.91 -6.72 30.39
N LYS A 32 -7.05 -7.12 31.65
CA LYS A 32 -7.61 -8.42 32.05
C LYS A 32 -8.47 -8.25 33.31
N ILE A 33 -9.59 -8.94 33.35
CA ILE A 33 -10.49 -9.04 34.51
C ILE A 33 -10.68 -10.52 34.80
N ASP A 34 -10.44 -10.92 36.05
CA ASP A 34 -10.71 -12.27 36.55
C ASP A 34 -11.88 -12.18 37.53
N VAL A 35 -12.89 -13.03 37.34
CA VAL A 35 -14.08 -13.12 38.17
C VAL A 35 -14.18 -14.52 38.77
N ASN A 36 -14.14 -14.62 40.08
CA ASN A 36 -14.43 -15.85 40.79
C ASN A 36 -15.95 -16.03 40.89
N ALA A 37 -16.52 -16.86 40.04
CA ALA A 37 -17.97 -17.11 39.99
C ALA A 37 -18.43 -18.13 41.06
N GLY A 38 -17.49 -18.77 41.74
CA GLY A 38 -17.70 -19.74 42.81
C GLY A 38 -16.37 -20.29 43.31
N PRO A 39 -16.37 -21.14 44.34
CA PRO A 39 -15.14 -21.67 44.97
C PRO A 39 -14.24 -22.41 43.96
N ASN A 40 -14.81 -22.94 42.89
CA ASN A 40 -14.11 -23.77 41.91
C ASN A 40 -14.27 -23.24 40.45
N MET A 41 -14.84 -22.06 40.28
CA MET A 41 -15.17 -21.49 38.98
C MET A 41 -14.45 -20.15 38.82
N ASN A 42 -13.69 -20.00 37.73
CA ASN A 42 -13.06 -18.76 37.36
C ASN A 42 -13.41 -18.37 35.92
N ILE A 43 -13.80 -17.13 35.74
CA ILE A 43 -14.05 -16.54 34.42
C ILE A 43 -13.05 -15.40 34.22
N SER A 44 -12.31 -15.43 33.12
CA SER A 44 -11.37 -14.39 32.76
C SER A 44 -11.78 -13.74 31.44
N PHE A 45 -11.78 -12.44 31.39
CA PHE A 45 -11.91 -11.66 30.16
C PHE A 45 -10.64 -10.85 29.97
N GLY A 46 -10.09 -10.87 28.78
CA GLY A 46 -8.92 -10.07 28.46
C GLY A 46 -9.02 -9.49 27.07
N ALA A 47 -8.42 -8.33 26.90
CA ALA A 47 -8.27 -7.67 25.61
C ALA A 47 -6.90 -6.99 25.54
N SER A 48 -6.37 -6.93 24.34
CA SER A 48 -5.16 -6.16 24.02
C SER A 48 -5.31 -5.51 22.66
N GLY A 49 -4.64 -4.38 22.47
CA GLY A 49 -4.57 -3.70 21.19
C GLY A 49 -3.24 -2.99 21.04
N ALA A 50 -2.76 -2.88 19.82
CA ALA A 50 -1.56 -2.15 19.46
C ALA A 50 -1.79 -1.38 18.16
N TYR A 51 -1.35 -0.15 18.13
CA TYR A 51 -1.31 0.69 16.95
C TYR A 51 0.14 1.06 16.66
N SER A 52 0.54 0.97 15.40
CA SER A 52 1.86 1.38 14.93
C SER A 52 1.70 2.22 13.66
N ASP A 53 2.36 3.34 13.63
CA ASP A 53 2.48 4.23 12.47
C ASP A 53 3.96 4.51 12.24
N ARG A 54 4.44 4.29 11.02
CA ARG A 54 5.84 4.53 10.66
C ARG A 54 6.01 4.88 9.19
N ASN A 55 6.97 5.72 8.90
CA ASN A 55 7.42 5.95 7.55
C ASN A 55 8.54 4.97 7.17
N GLY A 56 8.46 4.42 5.96
CA GLY A 56 9.49 3.56 5.37
C GLY A 56 10.48 4.40 4.59
N ALA A 57 11.77 4.28 4.89
CA ALA A 57 12.81 4.96 4.15
C ALA A 57 13.79 3.96 3.55
N SER A 58 14.24 4.26 2.35
CA SER A 58 15.37 3.58 1.71
C SER A 58 16.55 4.54 1.56
N TRP A 59 17.73 4.01 1.24
CA TRP A 59 18.88 4.87 0.97
C TRP A 59 18.69 5.68 -0.33
N GLU A 60 17.95 5.15 -1.30
CA GLU A 60 17.66 5.84 -2.56
C GLU A 60 16.81 7.10 -2.35
N SER A 61 15.96 7.13 -1.34
CA SER A 61 15.12 8.29 -1.01
C SER A 61 15.82 9.31 -0.12
N SER A 62 16.99 9.00 0.41
CA SER A 62 17.60 9.78 1.50
C SER A 62 18.15 11.14 1.08
N LEU A 63 18.47 11.36 -0.19
CA LEU A 63 19.09 12.59 -0.67
C LEU A 63 18.06 13.62 -1.17
N MET A 64 17.17 13.20 -2.06
CA MET A 64 16.27 14.13 -2.77
C MET A 64 14.79 13.86 -2.55
N ASN A 65 14.43 12.73 -1.94
CA ASN A 65 13.03 12.27 -1.89
C ASN A 65 12.60 11.79 -0.50
N TYR A 66 13.17 12.36 0.56
CA TYR A 66 12.88 11.97 1.94
C TYR A 66 11.46 12.39 2.40
N ASP A 67 10.75 13.22 1.63
CA ASP A 67 9.39 13.66 1.93
C ASP A 67 8.31 12.71 1.35
N ASN A 68 8.66 11.89 0.35
CA ASN A 68 7.73 11.02 -0.36
C ASN A 68 7.94 9.54 0.01
N LEU A 69 7.75 9.23 1.27
CA LEU A 69 7.97 7.88 1.81
C LEU A 69 6.67 7.09 1.87
N ALA A 70 6.79 5.77 1.81
CA ALA A 70 5.67 4.88 2.16
C ALA A 70 5.34 5.03 3.64
N ASN A 71 4.08 5.21 3.97
CA ASN A 71 3.56 5.15 5.32
C ASN A 71 2.97 3.77 5.60
N TYR A 72 3.35 3.19 6.71
CA TYR A 72 2.89 1.89 7.20
C TYR A 72 2.10 2.10 8.47
N ARG A 73 0.84 1.71 8.46
CA ARG A 73 -0.04 1.74 9.63
C ARG A 73 -0.56 0.35 9.90
N ASP A 74 -0.41 -0.10 11.13
CA ASP A 74 -0.89 -1.38 11.61
C ASP A 74 -1.74 -1.19 12.85
N PHE A 75 -2.89 -1.85 12.91
CA PHE A 75 -3.75 -1.91 14.07
C PHE A 75 -4.11 -3.37 14.38
N ASP A 76 -3.59 -3.86 15.47
CA ASP A 76 -3.82 -5.22 15.97
C ASP A 76 -4.68 -5.16 17.21
N TRP A 77 -5.67 -6.03 17.32
CA TRP A 77 -6.38 -6.22 18.56
C TRP A 77 -6.82 -7.66 18.76
N ARG A 78 -6.92 -8.06 19.99
CA ARG A 78 -7.40 -9.38 20.42
C ARG A 78 -8.27 -9.22 21.65
N ALA A 79 -9.36 -10.00 21.71
CA ALA A 79 -10.18 -10.17 22.89
C ALA A 79 -10.42 -11.66 23.14
N TYR A 80 -10.46 -12.05 24.40
CA TYR A 80 -10.75 -13.43 24.76
C TYR A 80 -11.60 -13.52 26.01
N GLY A 81 -12.40 -14.60 26.07
CA GLY A 81 -13.08 -15.07 27.26
C GLY A 81 -12.59 -16.46 27.62
N LYS A 82 -12.23 -16.69 28.86
CA LYS A 82 -11.76 -17.97 29.38
C LYS A 82 -12.58 -18.38 30.56
N PHE A 83 -13.13 -19.58 30.54
CA PHE A 83 -13.82 -20.22 31.64
C PHE A 83 -13.02 -21.40 32.15
N THR A 84 -12.83 -21.49 33.44
CA THR A 84 -12.15 -22.63 34.11
C THR A 84 -13.02 -23.18 35.22
N GLN A 85 -13.34 -24.45 35.17
CA GLN A 85 -14.01 -25.19 36.24
C GLN A 85 -13.04 -26.21 36.81
N ARG A 86 -12.90 -26.22 38.12
CA ARG A 86 -12.20 -27.24 38.86
C ARG A 86 -13.21 -28.08 39.65
N PHE A 87 -12.93 -29.34 39.81
CA PHE A 87 -13.77 -30.24 40.63
C PHE A 87 -13.01 -30.51 41.94
N GLN A 88 -13.72 -30.37 43.06
CA GLN A 88 -13.13 -30.75 44.33
C GLN A 88 -12.87 -32.25 44.33
N ASN A 89 -11.77 -32.67 44.95
CA ASN A 89 -11.50 -34.08 45.13
C ASN A 89 -12.59 -34.66 46.08
N VAL A 90 -13.46 -35.49 45.51
CA VAL A 90 -14.52 -36.17 46.27
C VAL A 90 -13.91 -37.33 47.13
N ALA A 91 -12.58 -37.41 47.17
CA ALA A 91 -11.85 -38.52 47.77
C ALA A 91 -11.68 -38.47 49.32
N GLU A 92 -12.38 -37.55 50.03
CA GLU A 92 -12.40 -37.58 51.49
C GLU A 92 -13.53 -38.45 52.09
N ASP A 93 -14.52 -38.82 51.28
CA ASP A 93 -15.46 -39.87 51.69
C ASP A 93 -14.88 -41.23 51.42
N ALA A 94 -14.56 -41.94 52.50
CA ALA A 94 -13.97 -43.29 52.49
C ALA A 94 -14.81 -44.36 51.75
N ASN A 95 -15.93 -44.01 51.11
CA ASN A 95 -16.80 -44.84 50.30
C ASN A 95 -16.89 -44.48 48.82
N SER A 96 -16.14 -43.45 48.33
CA SER A 96 -16.17 -43.06 46.93
C SER A 96 -15.23 -43.98 46.13
N GLN A 97 -15.83 -44.87 45.35
CA GLN A 97 -15.12 -45.75 44.40
C GLN A 97 -14.58 -45.04 43.15
N THR A 98 -14.78 -43.74 42.99
CA THR A 98 -14.29 -42.99 41.84
C THR A 98 -12.90 -42.44 42.13
N GLY A 99 -11.86 -43.15 41.64
CA GLY A 99 -10.46 -42.73 41.76
C GLY A 99 -10.08 -41.49 40.94
N VAL A 100 -11.01 -40.57 40.69
CA VAL A 100 -10.74 -39.35 39.91
C VAL A 100 -10.33 -38.22 40.86
N LYS A 101 -9.15 -37.66 40.66
CA LYS A 101 -8.59 -36.54 41.43
C LYS A 101 -8.17 -35.41 40.50
N ASN A 102 -8.06 -34.17 41.03
CA ASN A 102 -7.51 -33.02 40.33
C ASN A 102 -8.19 -32.73 38.99
N ALA A 103 -9.47 -33.06 38.85
CA ALA A 103 -10.17 -32.87 37.59
C ALA A 103 -10.46 -31.37 37.35
N TYR A 104 -10.16 -30.90 36.18
CA TYR A 104 -10.55 -29.57 35.72
C TYR A 104 -10.77 -29.52 34.19
N TYR A 105 -11.51 -28.55 33.76
CA TYR A 105 -11.51 -28.15 32.34
C TYR A 105 -11.47 -26.63 32.18
N THR A 106 -10.92 -26.22 31.04
CA THR A 106 -10.84 -24.85 30.64
C THR A 106 -11.35 -24.73 29.22
N ILE A 107 -12.23 -23.79 28.97
CA ILE A 107 -12.70 -23.41 27.62
C ILE A 107 -12.29 -21.95 27.42
N MET A 108 -11.66 -21.66 26.29
CA MET A 108 -11.30 -20.30 25.88
C MET A 108 -11.83 -20.05 24.48
N VAL A 109 -12.45 -18.90 24.32
CA VAL A 109 -12.84 -18.34 23.03
C VAL A 109 -12.06 -17.06 22.83
N ASP A 110 -11.38 -16.94 21.74
CA ASP A 110 -10.68 -15.71 21.39
C ASP A 110 -10.94 -15.27 19.94
N TYR A 111 -10.90 -13.98 19.76
CA TYR A 111 -10.98 -13.34 18.46
C TYR A 111 -9.89 -12.30 18.35
N SER A 112 -9.18 -12.31 17.24
CA SER A 112 -8.16 -11.31 16.91
C SER A 112 -8.38 -10.76 15.51
N ARG A 113 -7.98 -9.52 15.31
CA ARG A 113 -8.02 -8.88 14.01
C ARG A 113 -6.82 -7.94 13.84
N ASN A 114 -6.24 -8.00 12.64
CA ASN A 114 -5.16 -7.15 12.20
C ASN A 114 -5.60 -6.35 10.98
N TYR A 115 -5.44 -5.05 11.04
CA TYR A 115 -5.59 -4.13 9.91
C TYR A 115 -4.23 -3.56 9.57
N GLY A 116 -3.85 -3.65 8.31
CA GLY A 116 -2.62 -3.05 7.79
C GLY A 116 -2.90 -2.14 6.62
N TRP A 117 -2.21 -1.00 6.57
CA TRP A 117 -2.23 -0.06 5.46
C TRP A 117 -0.80 0.27 5.09
N VAL A 118 -0.52 0.27 3.78
CA VAL A 118 0.75 0.75 3.23
C VAL A 118 0.40 1.64 2.04
N GLU A 119 0.65 2.93 2.18
CA GLU A 119 0.28 3.92 1.16
C GLU A 119 1.31 5.06 1.11
N ASP A 120 1.19 5.91 0.11
CA ASP A 120 1.95 7.15 0.08
C ASP A 120 1.46 8.10 1.19
N ASN A 121 2.38 8.70 1.93
CA ASN A 121 2.05 9.57 3.05
C ASN A 121 1.39 10.91 2.62
N VAL A 122 1.48 11.27 1.34
CA VAL A 122 0.90 12.50 0.79
C VAL A 122 -0.47 12.27 0.17
N HIS A 123 -0.63 11.18 -0.60
CA HIS A 123 -1.81 10.96 -1.43
C HIS A 123 -2.82 9.97 -0.85
N GLY A 124 -2.37 9.02 0.01
CA GLY A 124 -3.25 8.06 0.66
C GLY A 124 -4.07 7.25 -0.34
N ASP A 125 -5.39 7.29 -0.22
CA ASP A 125 -6.36 6.64 -1.11
C ASP A 125 -6.83 7.48 -2.30
N ASN A 126 -6.27 8.69 -2.48
CA ASN A 126 -6.56 9.56 -3.63
C ASN A 126 -5.79 9.10 -4.88
N TYR A 127 -6.18 8.00 -5.46
CA TYR A 127 -5.42 7.27 -6.49
C TYR A 127 -5.05 8.10 -7.72
N PHE A 128 -5.90 9.04 -8.14
CA PHE A 128 -5.60 9.91 -9.28
C PHE A 128 -4.68 11.10 -8.97
N ASN A 129 -4.32 11.29 -7.71
CA ASN A 129 -3.26 12.24 -7.36
C ASN A 129 -1.86 11.67 -7.63
N TYR A 130 -1.71 10.34 -7.60
CA TYR A 130 -0.45 9.68 -7.86
C TYR A 130 0.01 9.90 -9.29
N GLY A 131 1.12 10.59 -9.45
CA GLY A 131 1.67 10.91 -10.77
C GLY A 131 0.86 11.94 -11.57
N HIS A 132 -0.10 12.66 -10.95
CA HIS A 132 -0.79 13.76 -11.60
C HIS A 132 0.08 15.01 -11.58
N ILE A 133 0.50 15.49 -12.75
CA ILE A 133 1.35 16.67 -12.87
C ILE A 133 0.63 17.88 -13.46
N GLY A 134 -0.46 17.67 -14.18
CA GLY A 134 -1.21 18.77 -14.77
C GLY A 134 -2.12 18.35 -15.92
N LYS A 135 -2.65 19.36 -16.60
CA LYS A 135 -3.52 19.20 -17.76
C LYS A 135 -2.70 19.39 -19.03
N PHE A 136 -2.91 18.50 -20.00
CA PHE A 136 -2.38 18.61 -21.36
C PHE A 136 -3.55 18.85 -22.31
N ASP A 137 -3.58 19.98 -22.96
CA ASP A 137 -4.51 20.28 -24.05
C ASP A 137 -3.78 20.05 -25.37
N ILE A 138 -4.23 19.04 -26.12
CA ILE A 138 -3.59 18.59 -27.36
C ILE A 138 -4.55 18.84 -28.51
N ALA A 139 -4.16 19.72 -29.44
CA ALA A 139 -4.86 19.88 -30.69
C ALA A 139 -4.38 18.80 -31.68
N LYS A 140 -5.31 18.17 -32.36
CA LYS A 140 -5.02 17.04 -33.27
C LYS A 140 -5.68 17.24 -34.61
N THR A 141 -4.94 16.98 -35.70
CA THR A 141 -5.48 16.94 -37.05
C THR A 141 -5.27 15.55 -37.67
N PRO A 142 -6.32 14.90 -38.17
CA PRO A 142 -6.18 13.63 -38.85
C PRO A 142 -5.44 13.78 -40.19
N SER A 143 -4.52 12.85 -40.49
CA SER A 143 -3.84 12.75 -41.78
C SER A 143 -4.53 11.74 -42.66
N TYR A 144 -4.62 12.03 -43.98
CA TYR A 144 -5.27 11.19 -44.96
C TYR A 144 -4.34 11.00 -46.14
N GLU A 145 -4.38 9.79 -46.72
CA GLU A 145 -3.70 9.43 -47.95
C GLU A 145 -4.66 8.68 -48.88
N PHE A 146 -4.44 8.83 -50.19
CA PHE A 146 -5.14 7.99 -51.18
C PHE A 146 -4.49 6.61 -51.26
N SER A 147 -5.23 5.57 -50.91
CA SER A 147 -4.75 4.17 -50.94
C SER A 147 -5.86 3.24 -51.42
N ASP A 148 -5.48 2.21 -52.17
CA ASP A 148 -6.35 1.08 -52.50
C ASP A 148 -6.38 0.12 -51.29
N PHE A 149 -7.19 0.46 -50.30
CA PHE A 149 -7.24 -0.24 -48.99
C PHE A 149 -7.89 -1.62 -49.11
N ASP A 150 -8.87 -1.78 -50.02
CA ASP A 150 -9.60 -3.03 -50.16
C ASP A 150 -9.15 -3.86 -51.40
N GLY A 151 -8.15 -3.40 -52.17
CA GLY A 151 -7.58 -4.10 -53.29
C GLY A 151 -8.47 -4.15 -54.54
N ASN A 152 -9.44 -3.22 -54.65
CA ASN A 152 -10.38 -3.16 -55.75
C ASN A 152 -9.88 -2.38 -56.97
N GLY A 153 -8.69 -1.78 -56.88
CA GLY A 153 -8.08 -0.96 -57.93
C GLY A 153 -8.53 0.50 -57.94
N VAL A 154 -9.34 0.93 -56.99
CA VAL A 154 -9.78 2.29 -56.79
C VAL A 154 -9.05 2.91 -55.56
N LEU A 155 -8.57 4.13 -55.72
CA LEU A 155 -7.93 4.85 -54.62
C LEU A 155 -8.98 5.54 -53.74
N ASP A 156 -9.10 5.09 -52.52
CA ASP A 156 -9.93 5.70 -51.47
C ASP A 156 -9.12 6.67 -50.63
N LEU A 157 -9.78 7.70 -50.07
CA LEU A 157 -9.17 8.58 -49.10
C LEU A 157 -9.20 7.90 -47.73
N VAL A 158 -8.07 7.35 -47.30
CA VAL A 158 -7.93 6.57 -46.06
C VAL A 158 -7.22 7.40 -45.03
N GLN A 159 -7.73 7.42 -43.80
CA GLN A 159 -7.03 8.03 -42.68
C GLN A 159 -5.80 7.18 -42.32
N THR A 160 -4.61 7.76 -42.40
CA THR A 160 -3.33 7.08 -42.15
C THR A 160 -2.79 7.39 -40.74
N GLY A 161 -3.31 8.40 -40.09
CA GLY A 161 -2.85 8.77 -38.74
C GLY A 161 -3.55 9.99 -38.17
N VAL A 162 -3.02 10.45 -37.05
CA VAL A 162 -3.41 11.69 -36.40
C VAL A 162 -2.13 12.40 -35.99
N ASN A 163 -1.98 13.65 -36.40
CA ASN A 163 -0.86 14.51 -36.02
C ASN A 163 -1.24 15.35 -34.80
N ASP A 164 -0.32 15.50 -33.86
CA ASP A 164 -0.46 16.48 -32.78
C ASP A 164 0.00 17.84 -33.33
N ASP A 165 -0.89 18.83 -33.40
CA ASP A 165 -0.58 20.16 -33.96
C ASP A 165 0.00 21.10 -32.89
N SER A 166 -0.46 20.96 -31.66
CA SER A 166 0.07 21.70 -30.51
C SER A 166 -0.25 21.00 -29.23
N ILE A 167 0.64 21.15 -28.25
CA ILE A 167 0.48 20.66 -26.90
C ILE A 167 0.66 21.82 -25.93
N VAL A 168 -0.38 22.13 -25.15
CA VAL A 168 -0.34 23.15 -24.09
C VAL A 168 -0.39 22.44 -22.74
N PHE A 169 0.56 22.76 -21.86
CA PHE A 169 0.64 22.21 -20.53
C PHE A 169 0.23 23.23 -19.47
N THR A 170 -0.71 22.85 -18.60
CA THR A 170 -1.10 23.62 -17.42
C THR A 170 -0.69 22.83 -16.19
N PRO A 171 0.34 23.25 -15.42
CA PRO A 171 0.85 22.51 -14.29
C PRO A 171 -0.17 22.43 -13.13
N SER A 172 -0.17 21.30 -12.42
CA SER A 172 -0.94 21.11 -11.20
C SER A 172 -0.07 21.37 -9.96
N THR A 173 -0.71 21.80 -8.88
CA THR A 173 -0.07 21.92 -7.56
C THR A 173 -0.04 20.61 -6.78
N THR A 174 -0.71 19.55 -7.26
CA THR A 174 -0.80 18.26 -6.57
C THR A 174 0.57 17.58 -6.42
N ASN A 175 1.39 17.63 -7.49
CA ASN A 175 2.78 17.16 -7.48
C ASN A 175 3.66 18.24 -8.11
N ALA A 176 3.80 19.34 -7.40
CA ALA A 176 4.45 20.55 -7.90
C ALA A 176 5.87 20.31 -8.42
N ASP A 177 6.65 19.48 -7.70
CA ASP A 177 8.04 19.16 -8.07
C ASP A 177 8.10 18.39 -9.40
N MET A 178 7.22 17.42 -9.61
CA MET A 178 7.14 16.71 -10.89
C MET A 178 6.59 17.60 -12.01
N ALA A 179 5.59 18.45 -11.69
CA ALA A 179 5.07 19.41 -12.65
C ALA A 179 6.14 20.43 -13.10
N ALA A 180 7.03 20.82 -12.18
CA ALA A 180 8.13 21.73 -12.49
C ALA A 180 9.09 21.15 -13.53
N ILE A 181 9.36 19.84 -13.53
CA ILE A 181 10.18 19.17 -14.54
C ILE A 181 9.60 19.43 -15.94
N THR A 182 8.31 19.15 -16.13
CA THR A 182 7.64 19.37 -17.42
C THR A 182 7.53 20.85 -17.77
N THR A 183 7.23 21.71 -16.81
CA THR A 183 7.20 23.16 -17.00
C THR A 183 8.54 23.70 -17.51
N GLN A 184 9.65 23.20 -16.97
CA GLN A 184 10.99 23.59 -17.42
C GLN A 184 11.21 23.22 -18.89
N TYR A 185 10.79 22.05 -19.35
CA TYR A 185 10.90 21.67 -20.74
C TYR A 185 10.08 22.57 -21.66
N PHE A 186 8.86 22.90 -21.27
CA PHE A 186 8.05 23.87 -22.05
C PHE A 186 8.70 25.24 -22.13
N SER A 187 9.29 25.73 -21.04
CA SER A 187 9.95 27.04 -21.03
C SER A 187 11.19 27.10 -21.93
N LEU A 188 11.85 25.99 -22.20
CA LEU A 188 13.00 25.92 -23.10
C LEU A 188 12.63 26.05 -24.59
N TYR A 189 11.37 25.73 -24.94
CA TYR A 189 10.90 25.66 -26.33
C TYR A 189 9.84 26.71 -26.67
N ASP A 190 9.34 27.45 -25.70
CA ASP A 190 8.21 28.38 -25.88
C ASP A 190 8.55 29.60 -26.76
N ASP A 191 9.82 30.01 -26.78
CA ASP A 191 10.32 31.14 -27.56
C ASP A 191 10.79 30.79 -28.98
N VAL A 192 10.90 29.51 -29.28
CA VAL A 192 11.26 29.04 -30.62
C VAL A 192 10.00 28.58 -31.29
N ALA A 193 9.73 29.00 -32.48
CA ALA A 193 8.55 28.67 -33.30
C ALA A 193 8.39 27.15 -33.60
N GLY A 194 8.48 26.35 -32.60
CA GLY A 194 8.41 24.91 -32.58
C GLY A 194 7.95 24.46 -31.22
N ASN A 195 6.68 24.69 -30.92
CA ASN A 195 5.99 23.94 -29.87
C ASN A 195 6.26 22.47 -30.10
N TYR A 196 6.24 21.68 -29.02
CA TYR A 196 6.31 20.23 -29.16
C TYR A 196 5.26 19.78 -30.19
N GLU A 197 5.74 19.22 -31.31
CA GLU A 197 4.87 18.80 -32.40
C GLU A 197 4.10 17.52 -32.03
N ASN A 198 4.64 16.76 -31.04
CA ASN A 198 3.98 15.56 -30.56
C ASN A 198 4.45 15.13 -29.16
N ILE A 199 3.66 14.26 -28.55
CA ILE A 199 3.95 13.71 -27.21
C ILE A 199 5.28 12.96 -27.15
N THR A 200 5.71 12.33 -28.24
CA THR A 200 6.96 11.59 -28.28
C THR A 200 8.15 12.53 -28.10
N GLN A 201 8.17 13.67 -28.78
CA GLN A 201 9.22 14.68 -28.58
C GLN A 201 9.27 15.20 -27.14
N LEU A 202 8.10 15.40 -26.53
CA LEU A 202 8.00 15.82 -25.14
C LEU A 202 8.68 14.81 -24.20
N LEU A 203 8.40 13.52 -24.42
CA LEU A 203 8.96 12.41 -23.64
C LEU A 203 10.46 12.20 -23.90
N ASP A 204 10.89 12.28 -25.16
CA ASP A 204 12.30 12.15 -25.55
C ASP A 204 13.14 13.30 -25.01
N GLY A 205 12.54 14.48 -24.86
CA GLY A 205 13.14 15.61 -24.16
C GLY A 205 13.29 15.41 -22.63
N GLY A 206 12.68 14.37 -22.08
CA GLY A 206 12.73 14.05 -20.65
C GLY A 206 11.61 14.68 -19.82
N ALA A 207 10.61 15.29 -20.45
CA ALA A 207 9.43 15.78 -19.76
C ALA A 207 8.55 14.60 -19.29
N LEU A 208 7.72 14.84 -18.30
CA LEU A 208 6.80 13.87 -17.75
C LEU A 208 5.39 14.07 -18.30
N LEU A 209 4.64 12.98 -18.39
CA LEU A 209 3.19 12.98 -18.53
C LEU A 209 2.57 12.47 -17.22
N ASN A 210 1.26 12.69 -17.04
CA ASN A 210 0.52 12.08 -15.94
C ASN A 210 0.76 10.57 -15.91
N GLY A 211 1.13 10.03 -14.75
CA GLY A 211 1.47 8.62 -14.58
C GLY A 211 2.87 8.22 -15.04
N ARG A 212 3.73 9.18 -15.30
CA ARG A 212 5.18 8.95 -15.47
C ARG A 212 5.91 9.31 -14.20
N ARG A 213 7.03 8.68 -13.98
CA ARG A 213 7.94 8.98 -12.87
C ARG A 213 9.22 9.63 -13.40
N PRO A 214 9.82 10.55 -12.65
CA PRO A 214 11.14 11.04 -13.00
C PRO A 214 12.15 9.90 -12.92
N THR A 215 13.18 9.96 -13.74
CA THR A 215 14.28 8.99 -13.70
C THR A 215 15.10 9.16 -12.43
N ASN A 216 15.68 8.07 -11.96
CA ASN A 216 16.60 8.13 -10.83
C ASN A 216 17.86 8.94 -11.20
N VAL A 217 18.32 9.76 -10.26
CA VAL A 217 19.54 10.57 -10.44
C VAL A 217 20.76 9.65 -10.44
N TYR A 218 21.50 9.65 -11.51
CA TYR A 218 22.65 8.76 -11.76
C TYR A 218 22.32 7.26 -11.62
N GLY A 219 21.06 6.87 -11.73
CA GLY A 219 20.63 5.49 -11.50
C GLY A 219 20.75 5.04 -10.04
N LEU A 220 20.99 5.97 -9.10
CA LEU A 220 21.24 5.70 -7.69
C LEU A 220 20.10 6.23 -6.80
N TRP A 221 19.86 7.53 -6.83
CA TRP A 221 18.90 8.17 -5.95
C TRP A 221 17.57 8.45 -6.65
N GLN A 222 16.48 8.26 -5.92
CA GLN A 222 15.18 8.68 -6.38
C GLN A 222 15.16 10.19 -6.59
N ASN A 223 14.64 10.63 -7.73
CA ASN A 223 14.50 12.04 -8.03
C ASN A 223 13.39 12.68 -7.17
N ILE A 224 13.44 13.99 -7.03
CA ILE A 224 12.42 14.77 -6.34
C ILE A 224 11.03 14.45 -6.89
N GLY A 225 10.04 14.34 -6.00
CA GLY A 225 8.67 13.99 -6.37
C GLY A 225 8.41 12.51 -6.74
N TYR A 226 9.38 11.63 -6.55
CA TYR A 226 9.24 10.19 -6.80
C TYR A 226 8.43 9.52 -5.68
N GLY A 227 7.11 9.71 -5.68
CA GLY A 227 6.22 9.17 -4.65
C GLY A 227 6.17 7.64 -4.59
N TYR A 228 5.84 7.10 -3.42
CA TYR A 228 5.55 5.68 -3.27
C TYR A 228 4.34 5.31 -4.11
N ASN A 229 4.49 4.34 -5.01
CA ASN A 229 3.40 3.91 -5.90
C ASN A 229 2.69 2.67 -5.36
N GLY A 230 1.92 2.84 -4.34
CA GLY A 230 1.14 1.76 -3.77
C GLY A 230 0.09 2.27 -2.81
N SER A 231 -1.07 1.63 -2.83
CA SER A 231 -2.06 1.69 -1.78
C SER A 231 -2.50 0.26 -1.51
N ASN A 232 -2.08 -0.27 -0.37
CA ASN A 232 -2.29 -1.65 0.01
C ASN A 232 -3.04 -1.68 1.34
N GLN A 233 -4.02 -2.56 1.44
CA GLN A 233 -4.80 -2.78 2.65
C GLN A 233 -4.88 -4.27 2.94
N SER A 234 -4.70 -4.64 4.20
CA SER A 234 -4.91 -5.99 4.70
C SER A 234 -5.90 -5.97 5.86
N ASP A 235 -6.77 -6.96 5.90
CA ASP A 235 -7.75 -7.18 6.95
C ASP A 235 -7.79 -8.67 7.26
N ASN A 236 -7.07 -9.06 8.30
CA ASN A 236 -6.91 -10.43 8.72
C ASN A 236 -7.65 -10.65 10.03
N SER A 237 -8.44 -11.70 10.11
CA SER A 237 -9.18 -12.05 11.32
C SER A 237 -9.03 -13.52 11.66
N GLN A 238 -9.02 -13.83 12.96
CA GLN A 238 -8.91 -15.16 13.47
C GLN A 238 -9.90 -15.36 14.62
N PHE A 239 -10.71 -16.39 14.52
CA PHE A 239 -11.57 -16.88 15.59
C PHE A 239 -11.04 -18.23 16.05
N ARG A 240 -10.92 -18.44 17.37
CA ARG A 240 -10.43 -19.69 17.93
C ARG A 240 -11.23 -20.10 19.17
N ILE A 241 -11.51 -21.38 19.26
CA ILE A 241 -12.04 -22.03 20.45
C ILE A 241 -11.03 -23.09 20.88
N THR A 242 -10.61 -23.04 22.14
CA THR A 242 -9.72 -24.03 22.74
C THR A 242 -10.41 -24.62 23.96
N ALA A 243 -10.44 -25.94 24.08
CA ALA A 243 -10.91 -26.64 25.25
C ALA A 243 -9.83 -27.62 25.74
N VAL A 244 -9.51 -27.56 27.00
CA VAL A 244 -8.53 -28.45 27.63
C VAL A 244 -9.14 -29.03 28.90
N GLY A 245 -9.04 -30.34 29.09
CA GLY A 245 -9.43 -31.01 30.28
C GLY A 245 -8.29 -31.90 30.82
N SER A 246 -8.21 -32.02 32.13
CA SER A 246 -7.25 -32.91 32.79
C SER A 246 -7.89 -33.54 34.02
N ALA A 247 -7.52 -34.77 34.29
CA ALA A 247 -7.91 -35.52 35.50
C ALA A 247 -6.88 -36.60 35.85
N ASP A 248 -6.70 -36.87 37.11
CA ASP A 248 -5.93 -37.99 37.60
C ASP A 248 -6.89 -39.16 37.89
N ILE A 249 -6.63 -40.33 37.30
CA ILE A 249 -7.43 -41.56 37.48
C ILE A 249 -6.51 -42.65 37.99
N GLY A 250 -6.62 -42.98 39.26
CA GLY A 250 -5.68 -43.91 39.92
C GLY A 250 -4.27 -43.33 39.89
N ASP A 251 -3.34 -44.07 39.27
CA ASP A 251 -1.92 -43.67 39.11
C ASP A 251 -1.65 -43.00 37.77
N HIS A 252 -2.68 -42.68 37.00
CA HIS A 252 -2.57 -42.07 35.65
C HIS A 252 -3.07 -40.64 35.63
N ALA A 253 -2.24 -39.73 35.09
CA ALA A 253 -2.65 -38.35 34.76
C ALA A 253 -3.07 -38.29 33.27
N LEU A 254 -4.31 -37.95 33.02
CA LEU A 254 -4.86 -37.81 31.66
C LEU A 254 -5.09 -36.34 31.33
N SER A 255 -4.72 -35.94 30.12
CA SER A 255 -5.03 -34.60 29.58
C SER A 255 -5.52 -34.73 28.15
N LEU A 256 -6.61 -34.02 27.83
CA LEU A 256 -7.21 -33.94 26.50
C LEU A 256 -7.34 -32.48 26.09
N GLY A 257 -7.04 -32.18 24.85
CA GLY A 257 -7.19 -30.86 24.25
C GLY A 257 -7.95 -30.92 22.93
N PHE A 258 -8.76 -29.90 22.71
CA PHE A 258 -9.44 -29.67 21.45
C PHE A 258 -9.21 -28.20 21.05
N GLU A 259 -8.91 -27.96 19.77
CA GLU A 259 -8.80 -26.63 19.22
C GLU A 259 -9.54 -26.55 17.87
N TYR A 260 -10.31 -25.50 17.70
CA TYR A 260 -10.91 -25.11 16.43
C TYR A 260 -10.47 -23.70 16.11
N GLU A 261 -9.95 -23.50 14.92
CA GLU A 261 -9.51 -22.21 14.43
C GLU A 261 -10.12 -21.93 13.06
N GLN A 262 -10.61 -20.70 12.89
CA GLN A 262 -11.03 -20.16 11.59
C GLN A 262 -10.30 -18.85 11.35
N ARG A 263 -9.55 -18.78 10.24
CA ARG A 263 -8.82 -17.60 9.79
C ARG A 263 -9.40 -17.08 8.49
N THR A 264 -9.49 -15.77 8.38
CA THR A 264 -9.88 -15.07 7.15
C THR A 264 -8.87 -14.00 6.89
N ASP A 265 -8.17 -14.11 5.75
CA ASP A 265 -7.20 -13.13 5.27
C ASP A 265 -7.79 -12.43 4.04
N ARG A 266 -7.80 -11.09 4.06
CA ARG A 266 -8.22 -10.24 2.96
C ARG A 266 -7.12 -9.27 2.62
N TYR A 267 -6.87 -9.10 1.35
CA TYR A 267 -5.87 -8.18 0.86
C TYR A 267 -6.41 -7.44 -0.37
N PHE A 268 -6.15 -6.16 -0.41
CA PHE A 268 -6.37 -5.30 -1.57
C PHE A 268 -5.11 -4.49 -1.82
N GLY A 269 -4.69 -4.40 -3.08
CA GLY A 269 -3.53 -3.60 -3.44
C GLY A 269 -3.67 -3.02 -4.84
N VAL A 270 -3.28 -1.78 -4.98
CA VAL A 270 -3.25 -1.06 -6.26
C VAL A 270 -1.94 -0.29 -6.39
N ALA A 271 -1.44 -0.19 -7.62
CA ALA A 271 -0.35 0.70 -8.01
C ALA A 271 -0.95 1.90 -8.78
N PRO A 272 -1.31 2.99 -8.10
CA PRO A 272 -2.18 4.02 -8.66
C PRO A 272 -1.63 4.71 -9.90
N ILE A 273 -0.32 4.89 -10.01
CA ILE A 273 0.32 5.51 -11.19
C ILE A 273 -0.06 4.77 -12.48
N GLY A 274 -0.22 3.44 -12.42
CA GLY A 274 -0.63 2.63 -13.56
C GLY A 274 -2.02 2.97 -14.11
N LEU A 275 -2.91 3.54 -13.29
CA LEU A 275 -4.25 3.94 -13.71
C LEU A 275 -4.23 5.00 -14.82
N TRP A 276 -3.24 5.89 -14.83
CA TRP A 276 -3.08 6.87 -15.89
C TRP A 276 -2.80 6.24 -17.26
N GLY A 277 -1.99 5.17 -17.28
CA GLY A 277 -1.74 4.38 -18.49
C GLY A 277 -3.01 3.70 -19.00
N LEU A 278 -3.74 3.06 -18.09
CA LEU A 278 -5.02 2.41 -18.41
C LEU A 278 -6.05 3.41 -18.94
N MET A 279 -6.20 4.57 -18.29
CA MET A 279 -7.13 5.61 -18.75
C MET A 279 -6.80 6.12 -20.15
N ARG A 280 -5.50 6.36 -20.46
CA ARG A 280 -5.09 6.75 -21.81
C ARG A 280 -5.42 5.66 -22.84
N GLN A 281 -5.17 4.41 -22.52
CA GLN A 281 -5.49 3.29 -23.39
C GLN A 281 -6.99 3.21 -23.67
N LEU A 282 -7.83 3.31 -22.64
CA LEU A 282 -9.29 3.27 -22.78
C LEU A 282 -9.82 4.48 -23.55
N ALA A 283 -9.33 5.69 -23.28
CA ALA A 283 -9.73 6.87 -24.00
C ALA A 283 -9.37 6.81 -25.50
N ASN A 284 -8.19 6.27 -25.82
CA ASN A 284 -7.74 6.16 -27.21
C ASN A 284 -8.45 5.03 -27.98
N SER A 285 -8.84 3.93 -27.31
CA SER A 285 -9.57 2.84 -27.99
C SER A 285 -10.98 3.24 -28.43
N HIS A 286 -11.60 4.21 -27.79
CA HIS A 286 -12.91 4.73 -28.24
C HIS A 286 -12.83 5.55 -29.52
N THR A 287 -11.69 6.17 -29.79
CA THR A 287 -11.46 6.93 -31.03
C THR A 287 -11.28 6.01 -32.26
N CYS A 288 -10.88 4.75 -32.06
CA CYS A 288 -10.73 3.78 -33.13
C CYS A 288 -12.02 3.03 -33.50
N LEU A 289 -13.09 3.17 -32.72
CA LEU A 289 -14.36 2.44 -32.94
C LEU A 289 -15.43 3.27 -33.69
N LEU A 290 -15.07 4.44 -34.20
CA LEU A 290 -15.99 5.33 -34.94
C LEU A 290 -15.87 5.20 -36.47
N TYR A 291 -15.39 4.05 -36.98
CA TYR A 291 -15.31 3.72 -38.40
C TYR A 291 -16.02 2.40 -38.71
#